data_2240898980918f8d6b3546aee0a58b86
#
_entry.id   2240898980918f8d6b3546aee0a58b86
#
_cell.length_a   1.000
_cell.length_b   1.000
_cell.length_c   1.000
_cell.angle_alpha   90.00
_cell.angle_beta   90.00
_cell.angle_gamma   90.00
#
_symmetry.space_group_name_H-M   'P 1'
#
loop_
_entity.id
_entity.type
_entity.pdbx_description
1 polymer ?
#
loop_
_entity_poly.entity_id
_entity_poly.type
_entity_poly.pdbx_seq_one_letter_code
_entity_poly.pdbx_strand_id
1 'polypeptide(L)'
;MRAWRSGAGAWLCGLLMSLNARPAPLLSAPYPSGTNTLAFKAKGVVEAVKPEDKVIVIKHEAIPNYMDAMTMPFKVNETRELLGIQIGQEIQFQLHVAETESWVDQIVKVGTAPPEGNARIAGSQAAEPPAAPSINPLLDYKFTNELGRAVSLNDFRGQALALTFFYTRCPVPDFCPRLSKNFQEASKKLVSMTNAPLNWHFLSVSFDTAFDSPAMLKSYGESYGYDPAHWSFLTGPADKIGELARSSGANYKSAGSAINHNFRTLIVDATGHLQMIFPTGGNLSDQIVEQILKAAAVANQQAANNP
;
A
#
# COMPACT_ATOMS: atom_id res chain seq x y z
N MET A 1 -4.46 -42.07 81.69
CA MET A 1 -4.85 -41.03 82.67
C MET A 1 -4.42 -39.69 82.12
N ARG A 2 -5.37 -38.70 82.05
CA ARG A 2 -5.18 -37.25 81.92
C ARG A 2 -4.49 -36.76 80.62
N ALA A 3 -5.14 -36.26 79.57
CA ALA A 3 -5.87 -34.99 79.39
C ALA A 3 -5.08 -33.72 79.79
N TRP A 4 -4.79 -32.80 78.83
CA TRP A 4 -5.00 -31.33 78.83
C TRP A 4 -4.36 -30.72 77.63
N ARG A 5 -5.11 -30.17 76.68
CA ARG A 5 -5.71 -28.84 76.44
C ARG A 5 -4.71 -27.83 75.90
N SER A 6 -5.01 -27.46 74.68
CA SER A 6 -5.19 -26.13 74.09
C SER A 6 -4.03 -25.12 74.10
N GLY A 7 -3.73 -24.62 72.92
CA GLY A 7 -3.00 -23.38 72.58
C GLY A 7 -3.11 -23.01 71.16
N ALA A 8 -4.16 -22.21 70.82
CA ALA A 8 -4.34 -21.62 69.52
C ALA A 8 -3.32 -20.49 69.33
N GLY A 9 -2.48 -20.58 68.33
CA GLY A 9 -1.65 -19.48 67.83
C GLY A 9 -1.96 -19.22 66.39
N ALA A 10 -2.84 -18.21 66.15
CA ALA A 10 -3.13 -17.72 64.81
C ALA A 10 -1.96 -16.89 64.32
N TRP A 11 -1.23 -17.36 63.33
CA TRP A 11 -0.29 -16.57 62.58
C TRP A 11 -1.01 -16.10 61.30
N LEU A 12 -1.35 -14.80 61.28
CA LEU A 12 -1.75 -14.08 60.07
C LEU A 12 -0.52 -13.96 59.16
N CYS A 13 -0.44 -14.81 58.15
CA CYS A 13 0.48 -14.63 57.02
C CYS A 13 -0.18 -13.68 56.04
N GLY A 14 0.24 -12.40 56.10
CA GLY A 14 -0.14 -11.40 55.13
C GLY A 14 0.39 -11.75 53.75
N LEU A 15 -0.52 -12.17 52.86
CA LEU A 15 -0.25 -12.37 51.43
C LEU A 15 -0.17 -11.01 50.77
N LEU A 16 1.05 -10.46 50.63
CA LEU A 16 1.33 -9.34 49.72
C LEU A 16 1.15 -9.83 48.30
N MET A 17 -0.05 -9.67 47.74
CA MET A 17 -0.26 -9.76 46.31
C MET A 17 0.38 -8.54 45.64
N SER A 18 1.60 -8.74 45.12
CA SER A 18 2.18 -7.83 44.12
C SER A 18 1.33 -7.86 42.86
N LEU A 19 0.51 -6.84 42.66
CA LEU A 19 -0.17 -6.56 41.40
C LEU A 19 0.90 -6.21 40.36
N ASN A 20 1.39 -7.22 39.64
CA ASN A 20 2.07 -7.03 38.38
C ASN A 20 0.99 -6.57 37.34
N ALA A 21 0.78 -5.27 37.27
CA ALA A 21 0.04 -4.66 36.18
C ALA A 21 0.82 -4.92 34.89
N ARG A 22 0.42 -5.93 34.13
CA ARG A 22 0.83 -6.09 32.75
C ARG A 22 0.31 -4.86 31.98
N PRO A 23 1.16 -4.18 31.18
CA PRO A 23 0.65 -3.17 30.28
C PRO A 23 -0.38 -3.84 29.37
N ALA A 24 -1.58 -3.29 29.33
CA ALA A 24 -2.61 -3.72 28.40
C ALA A 24 -2.04 -3.61 26.98
N PRO A 25 -2.24 -4.63 26.12
CA PRO A 25 -1.89 -4.48 24.72
C PRO A 25 -2.67 -3.27 24.17
N LEU A 26 -1.94 -2.39 23.49
CA LEU A 26 -2.57 -1.33 22.70
C LEU A 26 -3.46 -2.05 21.68
N LEU A 27 -4.74 -2.11 22.01
CA LEU A 27 -5.79 -2.56 21.09
C LEU A 27 -5.71 -1.61 19.89
N SER A 28 -5.07 -2.06 18.83
CA SER A 28 -5.36 -1.56 17.50
C SER A 28 -6.86 -1.72 17.34
N ALA A 29 -7.57 -0.60 17.22
CA ALA A 29 -9.00 -0.63 16.98
C ALA A 29 -9.27 -1.56 15.80
N PRO A 30 -10.16 -2.58 15.95
CA PRO A 30 -10.51 -3.42 14.81
C PRO A 30 -11.10 -2.49 13.75
N TYR A 31 -10.57 -2.59 12.52
CA TYR A 31 -11.25 -2.02 11.36
C TYR A 31 -12.69 -2.52 11.41
N PRO A 32 -13.70 -1.63 11.37
CA PRO A 32 -15.09 -2.05 11.49
C PRO A 32 -15.43 -2.96 10.30
N SER A 33 -15.59 -4.25 10.57
CA SER A 33 -16.19 -5.21 9.64
C SER A 33 -17.70 -4.98 9.62
N GLY A 34 -18.12 -4.00 8.86
CA GLY A 34 -19.51 -3.66 8.70
C GLY A 34 -19.66 -2.57 7.64
N THR A 35 -20.73 -2.58 6.90
CA THR A 35 -21.10 -1.69 5.81
C THR A 35 -21.21 -0.19 6.22
N ASN A 36 -20.23 0.32 6.94
CA ASN A 36 -20.15 1.72 7.32
C ASN A 36 -19.40 2.49 6.23
N THR A 37 -20.16 3.03 5.30
CA THR A 37 -19.66 4.02 4.35
C THR A 37 -19.60 5.37 5.05
N LEU A 38 -18.41 5.95 5.16
CA LEU A 38 -18.24 7.33 5.60
C LEU A 38 -18.52 8.26 4.42
N ALA A 39 -19.11 9.43 4.68
CA ALA A 39 -19.41 10.40 3.66
C ALA A 39 -18.87 11.79 4.05
N PHE A 40 -18.12 12.41 3.13
CA PHE A 40 -17.49 13.71 3.33
C PHE A 40 -17.92 14.68 2.23
N LYS A 41 -18.32 15.91 2.61
CA LYS A 41 -18.51 16.98 1.64
C LYS A 41 -17.18 17.65 1.33
N ALA A 42 -16.88 17.80 0.05
CA ALA A 42 -15.62 18.36 -0.42
C ALA A 42 -15.84 19.34 -1.58
N LYS A 43 -14.82 20.16 -1.85
CA LYS A 43 -14.76 21.09 -2.97
C LYS A 43 -13.47 20.89 -3.71
N GLY A 44 -13.44 21.27 -4.97
CA GLY A 44 -12.22 21.26 -5.76
C GLY A 44 -12.41 21.74 -7.18
N VAL A 45 -11.31 21.81 -7.91
CA VAL A 45 -11.26 22.18 -9.32
C VAL A 45 -11.02 20.93 -10.15
N VAL A 46 -11.77 20.76 -11.22
CA VAL A 46 -11.64 19.63 -12.13
C VAL A 46 -10.37 19.77 -12.97
N GLU A 47 -9.49 18.78 -12.90
CA GLU A 47 -8.24 18.73 -13.68
C GLU A 47 -8.36 17.81 -14.91
N ALA A 48 -9.17 16.75 -14.82
CA ALA A 48 -9.46 15.87 -15.96
C ALA A 48 -10.80 15.15 -15.77
N VAL A 49 -11.43 14.76 -16.89
CA VAL A 49 -12.63 13.92 -16.92
C VAL A 49 -12.39 12.76 -17.88
N LYS A 50 -12.59 11.53 -17.40
CA LYS A 50 -12.40 10.28 -18.14
C LYS A 50 -13.69 9.45 -18.05
N PRO A 51 -14.68 9.72 -18.89
CA PRO A 51 -15.99 9.06 -18.79
C PRO A 51 -15.94 7.56 -19.05
N GLU A 52 -15.03 7.11 -19.92
CA GLU A 52 -14.79 5.71 -20.25
C GLU A 52 -14.31 4.89 -19.07
N ASP A 53 -13.52 5.52 -18.17
CA ASP A 53 -12.99 4.90 -16.94
C ASP A 53 -13.90 5.15 -15.72
N LYS A 54 -14.98 5.94 -15.88
CA LYS A 54 -15.80 6.47 -14.79
C LYS A 54 -14.97 7.22 -13.74
N VAL A 55 -14.02 8.04 -14.18
CA VAL A 55 -13.07 8.75 -13.33
C VAL A 55 -13.10 10.25 -13.60
N ILE A 56 -13.06 11.03 -12.52
CA ILE A 56 -12.84 12.47 -12.53
C ILE A 56 -11.59 12.78 -11.69
N VAL A 57 -10.68 13.58 -12.21
CA VAL A 57 -9.50 14.05 -11.48
C VAL A 57 -9.81 15.42 -10.91
N ILE A 58 -9.71 15.56 -9.60
CA ILE A 58 -10.07 16.79 -8.88
C ILE A 58 -8.89 17.24 -8.04
N LYS A 59 -8.51 18.52 -8.18
CA LYS A 59 -7.66 19.23 -7.22
C LYS A 59 -8.57 19.73 -6.09
N HIS A 60 -8.72 18.90 -5.05
CA HIS A 60 -9.64 19.20 -3.96
C HIS A 60 -8.97 19.95 -2.82
N GLU A 61 -9.77 20.73 -2.08
CA GLU A 61 -9.37 21.34 -0.83
C GLU A 61 -9.19 20.26 0.25
N ALA A 62 -8.60 20.63 1.40
CA ALA A 62 -8.52 19.71 2.53
C ALA A 62 -9.91 19.21 2.94
N ILE A 63 -10.05 17.91 3.12
CA ILE A 63 -11.25 17.26 3.63
C ILE A 63 -11.06 17.07 5.14
N PRO A 64 -11.74 17.86 5.99
CA PRO A 64 -11.50 17.86 7.43
C PRO A 64 -11.63 16.46 8.04
N ASN A 65 -10.69 16.12 8.91
CA ASN A 65 -10.59 14.82 9.59
C ASN A 65 -10.42 13.60 8.67
N TYR A 66 -10.06 13.84 7.38
CA TYR A 66 -9.88 12.74 6.44
C TYR A 66 -8.58 12.86 5.64
N MET A 67 -8.40 13.91 4.83
CA MET A 67 -7.18 14.09 4.04
C MET A 67 -6.87 15.56 3.74
N ASP A 68 -5.60 15.86 3.51
CA ASP A 68 -5.14 17.19 3.10
C ASP A 68 -5.52 17.50 1.64
N ALA A 69 -5.41 18.79 1.26
CA ALA A 69 -5.64 19.23 -0.11
C ALA A 69 -4.64 18.56 -1.08
N MET A 70 -5.15 17.95 -2.16
CA MET A 70 -4.33 17.33 -3.18
C MET A 70 -5.08 17.17 -4.51
N THR A 71 -4.36 16.75 -5.55
CA THR A 71 -4.98 16.35 -6.83
C THR A 71 -4.99 14.85 -6.92
N MET A 72 -6.19 14.25 -7.06
CA MET A 72 -6.32 12.80 -7.17
C MET A 72 -7.49 12.38 -8.06
N PRO A 73 -7.45 11.18 -8.64
CA PRO A 73 -8.58 10.59 -9.34
C PRO A 73 -9.63 10.08 -8.36
N PHE A 74 -10.89 10.36 -8.66
CA PHE A 74 -12.05 9.82 -7.98
C PHE A 74 -12.89 9.01 -8.96
N LYS A 75 -13.41 7.89 -8.52
CA LYS A 75 -14.42 7.13 -9.25
C LYS A 75 -15.79 7.78 -9.11
N VAL A 76 -16.62 7.66 -10.12
CA VAL A 76 -18.06 7.91 -10.04
C VAL A 76 -18.80 6.60 -10.26
N ASN A 77 -19.94 6.42 -9.61
CA ASN A 77 -20.74 5.21 -9.80
C ASN A 77 -21.37 5.18 -11.17
N GLU A 78 -21.78 6.33 -11.66
CA GLU A 78 -22.47 6.43 -12.94
C GLU A 78 -21.85 7.52 -13.83
N THR A 79 -21.58 7.16 -15.08
CA THR A 79 -21.00 8.08 -16.08
C THR A 79 -21.84 9.35 -16.27
N ARG A 80 -23.16 9.28 -16.03
CA ARG A 80 -24.06 10.46 -16.14
C ARG A 80 -23.65 11.58 -15.20
N GLU A 81 -23.00 11.30 -14.08
CA GLU A 81 -22.54 12.32 -13.11
C GLU A 81 -21.41 13.18 -13.67
N LEU A 82 -20.74 12.71 -14.70
CA LEU A 82 -19.69 13.44 -15.41
C LEU A 82 -20.22 14.29 -16.56
N LEU A 83 -21.52 14.21 -16.88
CA LEU A 83 -22.10 14.92 -18.03
C LEU A 83 -22.03 16.44 -17.80
N GLY A 84 -21.42 17.10 -18.78
CA GLY A 84 -21.28 18.54 -18.80
C GLY A 84 -20.28 19.10 -17.78
N ILE A 85 -19.52 18.28 -17.08
CA ILE A 85 -18.39 18.70 -16.27
C ILE A 85 -17.22 19.06 -17.17
N GLN A 86 -16.57 20.18 -16.91
CA GLN A 86 -15.45 20.70 -17.71
C GLN A 86 -14.18 20.87 -16.86
N ILE A 87 -13.03 20.72 -17.52
CA ILE A 87 -11.72 21.03 -16.89
C ILE A 87 -11.68 22.49 -16.49
N GLY A 88 -11.10 22.79 -15.30
CA GLY A 88 -11.07 24.12 -14.72
C GLY A 88 -12.35 24.51 -13.98
N GLN A 89 -13.37 23.67 -13.95
CA GLN A 89 -14.62 23.95 -13.27
C GLN A 89 -14.50 23.70 -11.79
N GLU A 90 -14.93 24.65 -10.97
CA GLU A 90 -15.06 24.47 -9.52
C GLU A 90 -16.34 23.68 -9.22
N ILE A 91 -16.20 22.62 -8.43
CA ILE A 91 -17.28 21.72 -8.07
C ILE A 91 -17.32 21.48 -6.56
N GLN A 92 -18.50 21.20 -6.05
CA GLN A 92 -18.73 20.53 -4.78
C GLN A 92 -19.15 19.09 -5.06
N PHE A 93 -18.75 18.17 -4.19
CA PHE A 93 -19.08 16.77 -4.33
C PHE A 93 -19.14 16.09 -2.96
N GLN A 94 -19.75 14.92 -2.92
CA GLN A 94 -19.74 14.07 -1.75
C GLN A 94 -18.82 12.88 -2.03
N LEU A 95 -17.79 12.71 -1.18
CA LEU A 95 -16.89 11.58 -1.21
C LEU A 95 -17.43 10.50 -0.28
N HIS A 96 -17.65 9.32 -0.79
CA HIS A 96 -18.00 8.12 -0.05
C HIS A 96 -16.77 7.23 0.08
N VAL A 97 -16.56 6.72 1.29
CA VAL A 97 -15.42 5.87 1.64
C VAL A 97 -15.92 4.63 2.33
N ALA A 98 -15.80 3.49 1.66
CA ALA A 98 -16.04 2.16 2.20
C ALA A 98 -14.70 1.47 2.55
N GLU A 99 -14.75 0.26 3.05
CA GLU A 99 -13.54 -0.49 3.46
C GLU A 99 -12.55 -0.73 2.32
N THR A 100 -13.04 -0.97 1.10
CA THR A 100 -12.21 -1.39 -0.04
C THR A 100 -12.36 -0.52 -1.28
N GLU A 101 -13.21 0.50 -1.23
CA GLU A 101 -13.44 1.39 -2.38
C GLU A 101 -13.89 2.77 -1.92
N SER A 102 -13.70 3.75 -2.79
CA SER A 102 -14.22 5.10 -2.62
C SER A 102 -14.78 5.62 -3.94
N TRP A 103 -15.79 6.46 -3.87
CA TRP A 103 -16.40 7.10 -5.04
C TRP A 103 -16.94 8.47 -4.65
N VAL A 104 -17.19 9.29 -5.67
CA VAL A 104 -17.84 10.59 -5.51
C VAL A 104 -19.20 10.59 -6.21
N ASP A 105 -20.14 11.29 -5.62
CA ASP A 105 -21.44 11.59 -6.21
C ASP A 105 -21.91 13.00 -5.85
N GLN A 106 -23.14 13.34 -6.19
CA GLN A 106 -23.73 14.65 -5.91
C GLN A 106 -22.86 15.82 -6.38
N ILE A 107 -22.24 15.67 -7.58
CA ILE A 107 -21.34 16.66 -8.11
C ILE A 107 -22.14 17.88 -8.57
N VAL A 108 -21.92 19.01 -7.87
CA VAL A 108 -22.58 20.29 -8.14
C VAL A 108 -21.55 21.32 -8.61
N LYS A 109 -21.84 21.98 -9.73
CA LYS A 109 -21.00 23.07 -10.26
C LYS A 109 -21.20 24.32 -9.40
N VAL A 110 -20.09 24.90 -8.92
CA VAL A 110 -20.13 26.09 -8.04
C VAL A 110 -19.68 27.35 -8.78
N GLY A 111 -18.78 27.19 -9.76
CA GLY A 111 -18.20 28.29 -10.54
C GLY A 111 -17.25 27.79 -11.60
N THR A 112 -16.70 28.71 -12.40
CA THR A 112 -15.52 28.42 -13.22
C THR A 112 -14.33 29.09 -12.55
N ALA A 113 -13.30 28.32 -12.19
CA ALA A 113 -12.04 28.91 -11.77
C ALA A 113 -11.46 29.75 -12.93
N PRO A 114 -10.82 30.90 -12.67
CA PRO A 114 -10.07 31.60 -13.70
C PRO A 114 -9.06 30.64 -14.30
N PRO A 115 -8.81 30.65 -15.60
CA PRO A 115 -7.80 29.80 -16.20
C PRO A 115 -6.43 30.17 -15.63
N GLU A 116 -5.94 29.41 -14.68
CA GLU A 116 -4.53 29.43 -14.33
C GLU A 116 -3.80 28.90 -15.58
N GLY A 117 -2.93 29.74 -16.12
CA GLY A 117 -2.34 29.62 -17.45
C GLY A 117 -1.82 28.22 -17.73
N ASN A 118 -2.04 27.78 -18.95
CA ASN A 118 -1.56 26.58 -19.60
C ASN A 118 -0.17 26.13 -19.14
N ALA A 119 -0.09 25.41 -18.02
CA ALA A 119 0.97 24.48 -17.82
C ALA A 119 0.60 23.26 -18.68
N ARG A 120 1.06 23.27 -19.93
CA ARG A 120 1.14 22.06 -20.74
C ARG A 120 1.80 21.01 -19.85
N ILE A 121 1.01 20.03 -19.44
CA ILE A 121 1.57 18.74 -19.00
C ILE A 121 2.23 18.21 -20.27
N ALA A 122 3.56 18.48 -20.38
CA ALA A 122 4.40 17.83 -21.36
C ALA A 122 4.14 16.34 -21.21
N GLY A 123 3.74 15.71 -22.32
CA GLY A 123 3.39 14.31 -22.36
C GLY A 123 4.42 13.50 -21.59
N SER A 124 3.94 12.60 -20.76
CA SER A 124 4.72 11.51 -20.22
C SER A 124 5.33 10.79 -21.42
N GLN A 125 6.55 11.17 -21.78
CA GLN A 125 7.39 10.35 -22.63
C GLN A 125 7.54 9.05 -21.87
N ALA A 126 7.06 7.98 -22.49
CA ALA A 126 7.43 6.63 -22.09
C ALA A 126 8.95 6.64 -21.93
N ALA A 127 9.42 6.50 -20.69
CA ALA A 127 10.84 6.37 -20.43
C ALA A 127 11.30 5.14 -21.20
N GLU A 128 12.19 5.38 -22.14
CA GLU A 128 12.96 4.34 -22.85
C GLU A 128 13.55 3.39 -21.81
N PRO A 129 13.48 2.06 -22.02
CA PRO A 129 14.06 1.12 -21.08
C PRO A 129 15.55 1.45 -20.93
N PRO A 130 16.07 1.53 -19.70
CA PRO A 130 17.46 1.88 -19.47
C PRO A 130 18.37 0.86 -20.15
N ALA A 131 19.31 1.40 -20.93
CA ALA A 131 20.37 0.64 -21.57
C ALA A 131 21.23 -0.10 -20.53
N ALA A 132 21.53 -1.38 -20.81
CA ALA A 132 22.56 -2.29 -20.29
C ALA A 132 22.95 -2.25 -18.79
N PRO A 133 23.32 -3.39 -18.18
CA PRO A 133 23.36 -3.59 -16.74
C PRO A 133 24.50 -2.81 -16.08
N SER A 134 24.23 -1.60 -15.68
CA SER A 134 25.00 -0.98 -14.61
C SER A 134 24.54 -1.64 -13.31
N ILE A 135 25.46 -2.22 -12.55
CA ILE A 135 25.22 -2.75 -11.21
C ILE A 135 24.53 -1.62 -10.42
N ASN A 136 23.22 -1.77 -10.19
CA ASN A 136 22.49 -0.77 -9.42
C ASN A 136 22.92 -0.90 -7.95
N PRO A 137 23.55 0.12 -7.35
CA PRO A 137 24.05 0.05 -5.97
C PRO A 137 22.96 -0.28 -4.96
N LEU A 138 21.68 -0.04 -5.29
CA LEU A 138 20.55 -0.37 -4.44
C LEU A 138 20.26 -1.87 -4.34
N LEU A 139 20.76 -2.68 -5.27
CA LEU A 139 20.55 -4.14 -5.22
C LEU A 139 21.17 -4.75 -3.96
N ASP A 140 22.34 -4.27 -3.56
CA ASP A 140 23.07 -4.74 -2.38
C ASP A 140 22.77 -3.92 -1.11
N TYR A 141 22.03 -2.82 -1.25
CA TYR A 141 21.67 -2.00 -0.10
C TYR A 141 20.78 -2.77 0.86
N LYS A 142 21.09 -2.69 2.17
CA LYS A 142 20.33 -3.37 3.22
C LYS A 142 19.20 -2.47 3.72
N PHE A 143 18.00 -2.75 3.26
CA PHE A 143 16.75 -2.25 3.84
C PHE A 143 16.41 -3.02 5.12
N THR A 144 15.44 -2.56 5.88
CA THR A 144 14.93 -3.27 7.06
C THR A 144 13.54 -3.80 6.75
N ASN A 145 13.32 -5.11 6.97
CA ASN A 145 11.99 -5.68 6.79
C ASN A 145 11.13 -5.57 8.06
N GLU A 146 9.88 -6.00 7.97
CA GLU A 146 8.89 -5.99 9.06
C GLU A 146 9.28 -6.87 10.26
N LEU A 147 10.21 -7.79 10.07
CA LEU A 147 10.78 -8.62 11.16
C LEU A 147 12.02 -8.00 11.79
N GLY A 148 12.39 -6.76 11.39
CA GLY A 148 13.59 -6.07 11.87
C GLY A 148 14.89 -6.62 11.31
N ARG A 149 14.84 -7.41 10.22
CA ARG A 149 16.03 -8.01 9.59
C ARG A 149 16.52 -7.13 8.45
N ALA A 150 17.84 -7.07 8.29
CA ALA A 150 18.47 -6.44 7.14
C ALA A 150 18.26 -7.34 5.90
N VAL A 151 17.68 -6.76 4.82
CA VAL A 151 17.32 -7.45 3.59
C VAL A 151 17.72 -6.59 2.40
N SER A 152 18.31 -7.18 1.37
CA SER A 152 18.61 -6.53 0.10
C SER A 152 17.76 -7.08 -1.03
N LEU A 153 17.66 -6.34 -2.12
CA LEU A 153 16.97 -6.85 -3.33
C LEU A 153 17.67 -8.07 -3.92
N ASN A 154 18.99 -8.16 -3.75
CA ASN A 154 19.78 -9.34 -4.17
C ASN A 154 19.46 -10.62 -3.38
N ASP A 155 18.91 -10.52 -2.18
CA ASP A 155 18.50 -11.69 -1.40
C ASP A 155 17.32 -12.44 -2.05
N PHE A 156 16.64 -11.81 -3.01
CA PHE A 156 15.51 -12.37 -3.76
C PHE A 156 15.92 -12.86 -5.18
N ARG A 157 17.21 -12.93 -5.51
CA ARG A 157 17.64 -13.47 -6.82
C ARG A 157 17.13 -14.90 -7.02
N GLY A 158 16.72 -15.19 -8.24
CA GLY A 158 16.09 -16.47 -8.57
C GLY A 158 14.60 -16.54 -8.31
N GLN A 159 14.03 -15.47 -7.72
CA GLN A 159 12.60 -15.35 -7.48
C GLN A 159 11.96 -14.33 -8.40
N ALA A 160 10.75 -14.63 -8.85
CA ALA A 160 9.88 -13.64 -9.47
C ALA A 160 9.35 -12.69 -8.41
N LEU A 161 9.46 -11.38 -8.62
CA LEU A 161 9.05 -10.38 -7.63
C LEU A 161 7.87 -9.55 -8.14
N ALA A 162 6.93 -9.26 -7.23
CA ALA A 162 6.04 -8.12 -7.38
C ALA A 162 6.39 -7.08 -6.32
N LEU A 163 6.77 -5.88 -6.75
CA LEU A 163 7.18 -4.79 -5.87
C LEU A 163 6.21 -3.61 -6.00
N THR A 164 5.71 -3.09 -4.88
CA THR A 164 4.88 -1.89 -4.85
C THR A 164 5.34 -0.92 -3.76
N PHE A 165 4.89 0.33 -3.89
CA PHE A 165 5.18 1.38 -2.91
C PHE A 165 3.89 1.82 -2.23
N PHE A 166 3.95 2.06 -0.91
CA PHE A 166 2.78 2.36 -0.09
C PHE A 166 3.18 3.11 1.19
N TYR A 167 2.21 3.39 2.06
CA TYR A 167 2.41 3.74 3.47
C TYR A 167 1.21 3.29 4.30
N THR A 168 1.45 2.91 5.58
CA THR A 168 0.43 2.21 6.41
C THR A 168 -0.78 3.05 6.74
N ARG A 169 -0.62 4.37 6.89
CA ARG A 169 -1.69 5.30 7.25
C ARG A 169 -2.31 6.04 6.06
N CYS A 170 -2.23 5.44 4.85
CA CYS A 170 -2.91 5.97 3.68
C CYS A 170 -4.43 5.96 3.90
N PRO A 171 -5.10 7.13 3.85
CA PRO A 171 -6.52 7.20 4.17
C PRO A 171 -7.42 6.78 3.00
N VAL A 172 -6.85 6.57 1.80
CA VAL A 172 -7.62 6.34 0.58
C VAL A 172 -7.70 4.83 0.29
N PRO A 173 -8.88 4.20 0.42
CA PRO A 173 -9.05 2.75 0.27
C PRO A 173 -8.63 2.21 -1.11
N ASP A 174 -8.87 2.98 -2.17
CA ASP A 174 -8.48 2.61 -3.53
C ASP A 174 -6.98 2.75 -3.83
N PHE A 175 -6.19 3.23 -2.87
CA PHE A 175 -4.74 3.43 -3.01
C PHE A 175 -3.95 2.33 -2.30
N CYS A 176 -3.23 2.65 -1.22
CA CYS A 176 -2.39 1.68 -0.54
C CYS A 176 -3.16 0.46 0.00
N PRO A 177 -4.37 0.61 0.60
CA PRO A 177 -5.15 -0.54 0.99
C PRO A 177 -5.51 -1.44 -0.20
N ARG A 178 -5.84 -0.87 -1.36
CA ARG A 178 -6.11 -1.65 -2.58
C ARG A 178 -4.88 -2.38 -3.09
N LEU A 179 -3.69 -1.76 -3.08
CA LEU A 179 -2.44 -2.43 -3.45
C LEU A 179 -2.16 -3.63 -2.54
N SER A 180 -2.33 -3.46 -1.23
CA SER A 180 -2.15 -4.55 -0.26
C SER A 180 -3.20 -5.65 -0.44
N LYS A 181 -4.45 -5.30 -0.75
CA LYS A 181 -5.51 -6.26 -1.08
C LYS A 181 -5.20 -7.07 -2.33
N ASN A 182 -4.64 -6.42 -3.37
CA ASN A 182 -4.19 -7.11 -4.57
C ASN A 182 -3.13 -8.16 -4.24
N PHE A 183 -2.14 -7.84 -3.41
CA PHE A 183 -1.11 -8.79 -2.98
C PHE A 183 -1.68 -9.90 -2.10
N GLN A 184 -2.59 -9.59 -1.18
CA GLN A 184 -3.30 -10.59 -0.38
C GLN A 184 -4.03 -11.62 -1.26
N GLU A 185 -4.81 -11.15 -2.22
CA GLU A 185 -5.58 -12.01 -3.11
C GLU A 185 -4.68 -12.81 -4.06
N ALA A 186 -3.65 -12.17 -4.63
CA ALA A 186 -2.67 -12.84 -5.48
C ALA A 186 -1.90 -13.91 -4.72
N SER A 187 -1.44 -13.62 -3.50
CA SER A 187 -0.75 -14.59 -2.64
C SER A 187 -1.63 -15.80 -2.34
N LYS A 188 -2.89 -15.58 -1.94
CA LYS A 188 -3.85 -16.68 -1.71
C LYS A 188 -4.05 -17.55 -2.94
N LYS A 189 -4.18 -16.93 -4.12
CA LYS A 189 -4.32 -17.68 -5.39
C LYS A 189 -3.09 -18.51 -5.69
N LEU A 190 -1.89 -17.93 -5.61
CA LEU A 190 -0.63 -18.64 -5.85
C LEU A 190 -0.45 -19.81 -4.90
N VAL A 191 -0.66 -19.61 -3.59
CA VAL A 191 -0.54 -20.69 -2.60
C VAL A 191 -1.57 -21.81 -2.81
N SER A 192 -2.76 -21.48 -3.31
CA SER A 192 -3.81 -22.49 -3.56
C SER A 192 -3.64 -23.29 -4.85
N MET A 193 -2.74 -22.86 -5.76
CA MET A 193 -2.52 -23.56 -7.03
C MET A 193 -1.65 -24.80 -6.86
N THR A 194 -2.10 -25.95 -7.34
CA THR A 194 -1.39 -27.24 -7.20
C THR A 194 0.02 -27.25 -7.82
N ASN A 195 0.22 -26.47 -8.89
CA ASN A 195 1.48 -26.40 -9.63
C ASN A 195 2.07 -24.97 -9.62
N ALA A 196 1.83 -24.19 -8.56
CA ALA A 196 2.46 -22.87 -8.44
C ALA A 196 3.98 -23.01 -8.32
N PRO A 197 4.75 -22.11 -8.95
CA PRO A 197 6.18 -22.02 -8.69
C PRO A 197 6.41 -21.67 -7.21
N LEU A 198 7.51 -22.13 -6.63
CA LEU A 198 7.89 -21.79 -5.26
C LEU A 198 8.81 -20.54 -5.22
N ASN A 199 9.34 -20.14 -6.36
CA ASN A 199 10.30 -19.05 -6.51
C ASN A 199 9.61 -17.71 -6.82
N TRP A 200 8.79 -17.23 -5.89
CA TRP A 200 8.20 -15.89 -5.99
C TRP A 200 8.15 -15.19 -4.63
N HIS A 201 8.15 -13.86 -4.65
CA HIS A 201 8.04 -13.04 -3.46
C HIS A 201 7.41 -11.67 -3.74
N PHE A 202 6.63 -11.15 -2.80
CA PHE A 202 6.07 -9.81 -2.88
C PHE A 202 6.82 -8.85 -1.96
N LEU A 203 7.04 -7.63 -2.43
CA LEU A 203 7.72 -6.57 -1.69
C LEU A 203 6.83 -5.32 -1.64
N SER A 204 6.45 -4.92 -0.44
CA SER A 204 5.77 -3.66 -0.18
C SER A 204 6.75 -2.69 0.48
N VAL A 205 7.11 -1.61 -0.21
CA VAL A 205 8.12 -0.64 0.24
C VAL A 205 7.43 0.62 0.74
N SER A 206 7.67 0.98 2.00
CA SER A 206 7.05 2.17 2.59
C SER A 206 7.78 3.45 2.22
N PHE A 207 7.01 4.48 1.80
CA PHE A 207 7.49 5.86 1.67
C PHE A 207 7.58 6.60 3.01
N ASP A 208 6.79 6.20 4.01
CA ASP A 208 6.65 6.92 5.29
C ASP A 208 7.62 6.38 6.32
N THR A 209 8.90 6.42 5.99
CA THR A 209 9.97 5.80 6.77
C THR A 209 10.11 6.35 8.19
N ALA A 210 9.59 7.55 8.45
CA ALA A 210 9.58 8.15 9.78
C ALA A 210 8.50 7.54 10.69
N PHE A 211 7.40 7.06 10.13
CA PHE A 211 6.28 6.48 10.87
C PHE A 211 6.27 4.95 10.78
N ASP A 212 6.51 4.40 9.60
CA ASP A 212 6.39 2.97 9.30
C ASP A 212 7.62 2.19 9.81
N SER A 213 7.72 2.05 11.14
CA SER A 213 8.72 1.18 11.77
C SER A 213 8.48 -0.30 11.41
N PRO A 214 9.47 -1.19 11.58
CA PRO A 214 9.29 -2.63 11.39
C PRO A 214 8.06 -3.19 12.13
N ALA A 215 7.83 -2.77 13.37
CA ALA A 215 6.68 -3.20 14.16
C ALA A 215 5.34 -2.75 13.55
N MET A 216 5.27 -1.51 13.03
CA MET A 216 4.09 -1.00 12.34
C MET A 216 3.84 -1.76 11.04
N LEU A 217 4.88 -2.01 10.26
CA LEU A 217 4.80 -2.78 9.03
C LEU A 217 4.34 -4.23 9.28
N LYS A 218 4.85 -4.86 10.35
CA LYS A 218 4.43 -6.20 10.76
C LYS A 218 2.94 -6.23 11.11
N SER A 219 2.48 -5.32 11.96
CA SER A 219 1.06 -5.23 12.35
C SER A 219 0.17 -4.98 11.13
N TYR A 220 0.61 -4.12 10.20
CA TYR A 220 -0.09 -3.88 8.94
C TYR A 220 -0.16 -5.15 8.10
N GLY A 221 0.95 -5.86 7.90
CA GLY A 221 0.97 -7.14 7.17
C GLY A 221 0.06 -8.20 7.79
N GLU A 222 0.06 -8.31 9.12
CA GLU A 222 -0.81 -9.22 9.87
C GLU A 222 -2.31 -8.93 9.61
N SER A 223 -2.70 -7.66 9.44
CA SER A 223 -4.08 -7.29 9.11
C SER A 223 -4.53 -7.79 7.73
N TYR A 224 -3.60 -8.04 6.82
CA TYR A 224 -3.83 -8.65 5.51
C TYR A 224 -3.56 -10.17 5.50
N GLY A 225 -3.19 -10.76 6.64
CA GLY A 225 -2.86 -12.19 6.72
C GLY A 225 -1.69 -12.58 5.83
N TYR A 226 -0.64 -11.73 5.79
CA TYR A 226 0.55 -11.99 4.99
C TYR A 226 1.32 -13.22 5.47
N ASP A 227 2.01 -13.87 4.54
CA ASP A 227 2.98 -14.91 4.85
C ASP A 227 4.40 -14.35 4.63
N PRO A 228 5.22 -14.22 5.68
CA PRO A 228 6.59 -13.69 5.56
C PRO A 228 7.52 -14.53 4.68
N ALA A 229 7.16 -15.79 4.37
CA ALA A 229 7.88 -16.60 3.40
C ALA A 229 7.71 -16.09 1.95
N HIS A 230 6.63 -15.37 1.67
CA HIS A 230 6.26 -14.93 0.32
C HIS A 230 5.93 -13.46 0.20
N TRP A 231 5.90 -12.72 1.31
CA TRP A 231 5.60 -11.30 1.27
C TRP A 231 6.34 -10.56 2.38
N SER A 232 7.14 -9.56 2.03
CA SER A 232 7.87 -8.72 2.97
C SER A 232 7.51 -7.26 2.81
N PHE A 233 7.57 -6.53 3.92
CA PHE A 233 7.37 -5.09 3.98
C PHE A 233 8.70 -4.42 4.30
N LEU A 234 9.13 -3.46 3.50
CA LEU A 234 10.44 -2.84 3.63
C LEU A 234 10.33 -1.38 4.07
N THR A 235 11.23 -0.99 4.95
CA THR A 235 11.52 0.39 5.32
C THR A 235 13.03 0.62 5.33
N GLY A 236 13.46 1.86 5.51
CA GLY A 236 14.88 2.23 5.53
C GLY A 236 15.09 3.73 5.55
N PRO A 237 16.31 4.23 5.34
CA PRO A 237 16.56 5.66 5.21
C PRO A 237 15.76 6.26 4.04
N ALA A 238 15.16 7.44 4.29
CA ALA A 238 14.27 8.09 3.34
C ALA A 238 14.93 8.39 1.98
N ASP A 239 16.24 8.71 1.98
CA ASP A 239 17.02 8.94 0.77
C ASP A 239 17.13 7.66 -0.08
N LYS A 240 17.34 6.50 0.54
CA LYS A 240 17.46 5.20 -0.13
C LYS A 240 16.11 4.69 -0.64
N ILE A 241 15.06 4.86 0.13
CA ILE A 241 13.69 4.59 -0.34
C ILE A 241 13.33 5.51 -1.51
N GLY A 242 13.69 6.79 -1.42
CA GLY A 242 13.49 7.75 -2.51
C GLY A 242 14.28 7.42 -3.78
N GLU A 243 15.50 6.90 -3.63
CA GLU A 243 16.32 6.46 -4.75
C GLU A 243 15.70 5.22 -5.43
N LEU A 244 15.28 4.23 -4.64
CA LEU A 244 14.59 3.04 -5.14
C LEU A 244 13.28 3.39 -5.84
N ALA A 245 12.48 4.29 -5.25
CA ALA A 245 11.23 4.74 -5.86
C ALA A 245 11.49 5.41 -7.23
N ARG A 246 12.42 6.35 -7.29
CA ARG A 246 12.75 7.06 -8.55
C ARG A 246 13.25 6.09 -9.62
N SER A 247 14.14 5.16 -9.28
CA SER A 247 14.66 4.16 -10.23
C SER A 247 13.56 3.21 -10.74
N SER A 248 12.48 3.05 -9.96
CA SER A 248 11.30 2.27 -10.30
C SER A 248 10.21 3.08 -11.02
N GLY A 249 10.45 4.37 -11.31
CA GLY A 249 9.46 5.27 -11.87
C GLY A 249 8.33 5.66 -10.91
N ALA A 250 8.48 5.34 -9.62
CA ALA A 250 7.58 5.80 -8.58
C ALA A 250 8.00 7.20 -8.12
N ASN A 251 7.08 8.14 -8.23
CA ASN A 251 7.26 9.51 -7.77
C ASN A 251 6.36 9.76 -6.58
N TYR A 252 6.91 10.31 -5.52
CA TYR A 252 6.13 10.69 -4.35
C TYR A 252 6.56 12.06 -3.80
N LYS A 253 5.64 12.73 -3.16
CA LYS A 253 5.86 14.03 -2.52
C LYS A 253 5.03 14.09 -1.25
N SER A 254 5.69 14.40 -0.13
CA SER A 254 4.98 14.66 1.12
C SER A 254 4.19 15.97 1.03
N ALA A 255 2.94 15.93 1.45
CA ALA A 255 2.03 17.07 1.53
C ALA A 255 1.33 17.00 2.89
N GLY A 256 1.92 17.64 3.92
CA GLY A 256 1.43 17.54 5.29
C GLY A 256 1.49 16.10 5.83
N SER A 257 0.36 15.59 6.29
CA SER A 257 0.20 14.19 6.76
C SER A 257 -0.01 13.19 5.63
N ALA A 258 -0.27 13.65 4.41
CA ALA A 258 -0.47 12.80 3.24
C ALA A 258 0.80 12.69 2.40
N ILE A 259 0.93 11.57 1.70
CA ILE A 259 1.98 11.35 0.70
C ILE A 259 1.29 11.15 -0.65
N ASN A 260 1.45 12.14 -1.52
CA ASN A 260 0.98 12.04 -2.89
C ASN A 260 1.98 11.25 -3.72
N HIS A 261 1.54 10.20 -4.38
CA HIS A 261 2.37 9.34 -5.20
C HIS A 261 1.62 8.76 -6.39
N ASN A 262 2.36 8.40 -7.44
CA ASN A 262 1.79 7.63 -8.53
C ASN A 262 1.78 6.13 -8.18
N PHE A 263 0.90 5.39 -8.82
CA PHE A 263 0.87 3.93 -8.67
C PHE A 263 2.01 3.29 -9.48
N ARG A 264 2.70 2.36 -8.85
CA ARG A 264 3.67 1.49 -9.50
C ARG A 264 3.67 0.14 -8.80
N THR A 265 3.26 -0.89 -9.54
CA THR A 265 3.53 -2.27 -9.16
C THR A 265 4.40 -2.86 -10.27
N LEU A 266 5.61 -3.23 -9.90
CA LEU A 266 6.62 -3.76 -10.81
C LEU A 266 6.62 -5.27 -10.69
N ILE A 267 6.71 -5.95 -11.83
CA ILE A 267 6.99 -7.39 -11.89
C ILE A 267 8.40 -7.56 -12.42
N VAL A 268 9.23 -8.21 -11.64
CA VAL A 268 10.62 -8.54 -11.97
C VAL A 268 10.72 -10.05 -12.13
N ASP A 269 11.33 -10.52 -13.21
CA ASP A 269 11.49 -11.95 -13.44
C ASP A 269 12.58 -12.55 -12.55
N ALA A 270 12.66 -13.87 -12.52
CA ALA A 270 13.60 -14.60 -11.68
C ALA A 270 15.09 -14.36 -12.06
N THR A 271 15.37 -13.71 -13.17
CA THR A 271 16.72 -13.29 -13.58
C THR A 271 17.07 -11.86 -13.16
N GLY A 272 16.07 -11.14 -12.60
CA GLY A 272 16.21 -9.77 -12.13
C GLY A 272 15.86 -8.70 -13.16
N HIS A 273 15.28 -9.07 -14.32
CA HIS A 273 14.84 -8.10 -15.32
C HIS A 273 13.41 -7.63 -15.06
N LEU A 274 13.19 -6.36 -15.29
CA LEU A 274 11.84 -5.78 -15.23
C LEU A 274 10.99 -6.33 -16.39
N GLN A 275 9.94 -7.10 -16.06
CA GLN A 275 9.04 -7.71 -17.02
C GLN A 275 7.82 -6.84 -17.32
N MET A 276 7.23 -6.22 -16.30
CA MET A 276 5.99 -5.47 -16.40
C MET A 276 5.91 -4.36 -15.36
N ILE A 277 5.24 -3.26 -15.71
CA ILE A 277 4.84 -2.21 -14.77
C ILE A 277 3.33 -2.01 -14.88
N PHE A 278 2.62 -2.12 -13.77
CA PHE A 278 1.24 -1.67 -13.65
C PHE A 278 1.25 -0.20 -13.17
N PRO A 279 0.91 0.75 -14.05
CA PRO A 279 0.95 2.19 -13.72
C PRO A 279 -0.31 2.68 -13.04
N THR A 280 -1.30 1.82 -12.83
CA THR A 280 -2.63 2.14 -12.30
C THR A 280 -2.92 1.36 -11.03
N GLY A 281 -3.89 1.84 -10.23
CA GLY A 281 -4.51 1.10 -9.15
C GLY A 281 -5.69 0.23 -9.67
N GLY A 282 -6.56 -0.17 -8.77
CA GLY A 282 -7.72 -1.03 -9.04
C GLY A 282 -7.46 -2.49 -8.71
N ASN A 283 -8.34 -3.39 -9.14
CA ASN A 283 -8.17 -4.82 -8.90
C ASN A 283 -7.20 -5.43 -9.92
N LEU A 284 -6.01 -5.76 -9.48
CA LEU A 284 -4.91 -6.30 -10.29
C LEU A 284 -4.53 -7.73 -9.87
N SER A 285 -5.23 -8.34 -8.93
CA SER A 285 -4.80 -9.61 -8.32
C SER A 285 -4.59 -10.73 -9.35
N ASP A 286 -5.50 -10.88 -10.34
CA ASP A 286 -5.37 -11.89 -11.39
C ASP A 286 -4.20 -11.62 -12.34
N GLN A 287 -4.03 -10.34 -12.72
CA GLN A 287 -2.94 -9.93 -13.58
C GLN A 287 -1.57 -10.09 -12.90
N ILE A 288 -1.49 -9.82 -11.60
CA ILE A 288 -0.27 -10.06 -10.81
C ILE A 288 0.06 -11.55 -10.80
N VAL A 289 -0.92 -12.42 -10.54
CA VAL A 289 -0.74 -13.88 -10.58
C VAL A 289 -0.22 -14.32 -11.96
N GLU A 290 -0.87 -13.89 -13.03
CA GLU A 290 -0.45 -14.24 -14.40
C GLU A 290 0.98 -13.83 -14.68
N GLN A 291 1.37 -12.60 -14.30
CA GLN A 291 2.71 -12.09 -14.54
C GLN A 291 3.76 -12.76 -13.66
N ILE A 292 3.44 -13.10 -12.41
CA ILE A 292 4.34 -13.85 -11.51
C ILE A 292 4.59 -15.27 -12.06
N LEU A 293 3.57 -15.96 -12.56
CA LEU A 293 3.74 -17.28 -13.18
C LEU A 293 4.70 -17.22 -14.38
N LYS A 294 4.56 -16.21 -15.24
CA LYS A 294 5.48 -15.97 -16.38
C LYS A 294 6.90 -15.65 -15.90
N ALA A 295 7.02 -14.74 -14.94
CA ALA A 295 8.30 -14.28 -14.40
C ALA A 295 9.10 -15.40 -13.72
N ALA A 296 8.41 -16.28 -12.97
CA ALA A 296 9.03 -17.41 -12.31
C ALA A 296 9.53 -18.50 -13.29
N ALA A 297 8.87 -18.65 -14.44
CA ALA A 297 9.22 -19.64 -15.45
C ALA A 297 10.52 -19.31 -16.21
N VAL A 298 10.93 -18.04 -16.26
CA VAL A 298 12.12 -17.59 -17.02
C VAL A 298 13.40 -18.25 -16.51
N ALA A 299 13.56 -18.43 -15.20
CA ALA A 299 14.74 -19.10 -14.64
C ALA A 299 14.90 -20.55 -15.11
N ASN A 300 13.79 -21.27 -15.24
CA ASN A 300 13.79 -22.68 -15.67
C ASN A 300 14.18 -22.80 -17.17
N GLN A 301 13.81 -21.82 -17.99
CA GLN A 301 14.17 -21.80 -19.41
C GLN A 301 15.66 -21.51 -19.63
N GLN A 302 16.27 -20.65 -18.81
CA GLN A 302 17.72 -20.38 -18.90
C GLN A 302 18.55 -21.57 -18.44
N ALA A 303 18.13 -22.27 -17.37
CA ALA A 303 18.80 -23.49 -16.91
C ALA A 303 18.72 -24.63 -17.95
N ALA A 304 17.63 -24.71 -18.71
CA ALA A 304 17.45 -25.69 -19.78
C ALA A 304 18.27 -25.37 -21.06
N ASN A 305 18.58 -24.09 -21.29
CA ASN A 305 19.32 -23.64 -22.49
C ASN A 305 20.83 -23.48 -22.28
N ASN A 306 21.34 -23.70 -21.08
CA ASN A 306 22.75 -23.62 -20.75
C ASN A 306 23.19 -24.90 -19.97
N PRO A 307 23.36 -26.06 -20.68
CA PRO A 307 23.73 -27.35 -20.10
C PRO A 307 25.17 -27.37 -19.57
#